data_79cd9c924af4b2681c3c0003fcf51e81
#
_entry.id   79cd9c924af4b2681c3c0003fcf51e81
#
_cell.length_a   1.000
_cell.length_b   1.000
_cell.length_c   1.000
_cell.angle_alpha   90.00
_cell.angle_beta   90.00
_cell.angle_gamma   90.00
#
_symmetry.space_group_name_H-M   'P 1'
#
loop_
_entity.id
_entity.type
_entity.pdbx_description
1 polymer ?
#
loop_
_entity_poly.entity_id
_entity_poly.type
_entity_poly.pdbx_seq_one_letter_code
_entity_poly.pdbx_strand_id
1 'polypeptide(L)'
;FEHSLKIAQDSKFFKRILVVTNKKIKKTKYKSVDVIKGGIERHNSTQHALHFLKNKKIKNVYIHDAARPNLSINLLRKLKNNLKKNSAVVPYLNSENSVKYKNKNKINNLNRDKVLLTQTPQCFNFNELFNLYKNNKEKITDEASLYLNNNKKIKFILGDKNNFKITTLEDLKYLKSETYYGIGFDIHRLIKNKKLFLGGVKIPFHSGLKGHSDGDVILHAIIDGLLGAMRKSDIGTLFPSNLNKFKNIRSKNMLMPVVKLLKDNNFEINNLDINLICENPKVSKIRNKVIKSISSLLSINKNLINLKGKTVEKLGIIGKEHAIACEVICSLSR
;
A
#
# COMPACT_ATOMS: atom_id res chain seq x y z
N PHE A 1 10.70 -4.78 3.27
CA PHE A 1 10.90 -6.21 3.01
C PHE A 1 9.57 -7.00 3.03
N GLU A 2 8.54 -6.51 3.73
CA GLU A 2 7.25 -7.21 3.91
C GLU A 2 6.55 -7.50 2.57
N HIS A 3 6.59 -6.58 1.61
CA HIS A 3 6.04 -6.79 0.26
C HIS A 3 6.69 -8.00 -0.43
N SER A 4 8.02 -8.02 -0.50
CA SER A 4 8.76 -9.14 -1.12
C SER A 4 8.53 -10.45 -0.36
N LEU A 5 8.45 -10.40 0.97
CA LEU A 5 8.16 -11.56 1.81
C LEU A 5 6.78 -12.14 1.50
N LYS A 6 5.75 -11.29 1.43
CA LYS A 6 4.38 -11.69 1.10
C LYS A 6 4.34 -12.41 -0.27
N ILE A 7 4.94 -11.83 -1.30
CA ILE A 7 5.01 -12.45 -2.64
C ILE A 7 5.74 -13.79 -2.60
N ALA A 8 6.84 -13.88 -1.86
CA ALA A 8 7.56 -15.16 -1.71
C ALA A 8 6.70 -16.23 -1.03
N GLN A 9 5.95 -15.88 0.01
CA GLN A 9 5.02 -16.80 0.70
C GLN A 9 3.84 -17.19 -0.20
N ASP A 10 3.19 -16.23 -0.87
CA ASP A 10 2.04 -16.46 -1.75
C ASP A 10 2.39 -17.30 -2.96
N SER A 11 3.63 -17.24 -3.44
CA SER A 11 4.11 -18.05 -4.56
C SER A 11 4.11 -19.56 -4.27
N LYS A 12 4.23 -19.95 -3.01
CA LYS A 12 4.40 -21.36 -2.55
C LYS A 12 5.58 -22.10 -3.21
N PHE A 13 6.59 -21.36 -3.73
CA PHE A 13 7.74 -21.95 -4.40
C PHE A 13 8.85 -22.34 -3.45
N PHE A 14 8.88 -21.76 -2.25
CA PHE A 14 9.98 -21.89 -1.31
C PHE A 14 9.62 -22.80 -0.13
N LYS A 15 10.46 -23.79 0.15
CA LYS A 15 10.36 -24.61 1.37
C LYS A 15 10.77 -23.82 2.61
N ARG A 16 11.62 -22.80 2.44
CA ARG A 16 12.17 -21.99 3.51
C ARG A 16 12.39 -20.56 3.01
N ILE A 17 12.05 -19.61 3.83
CA ILE A 17 12.32 -18.19 3.58
C ILE A 17 13.17 -17.67 4.74
N LEU A 18 14.25 -16.96 4.41
CA LEU A 18 15.21 -16.44 5.36
C LEU A 18 15.29 -14.91 5.20
N VAL A 19 15.05 -14.18 6.28
CA VAL A 19 15.26 -12.73 6.35
C VAL A 19 16.56 -12.45 7.08
N VAL A 20 17.46 -11.76 6.38
CA VAL A 20 18.78 -11.38 6.92
C VAL A 20 18.75 -9.88 7.22
N THR A 21 18.92 -9.50 8.48
CA THR A 21 18.77 -8.10 8.90
C THR A 21 19.50 -7.79 10.19
N ASN A 22 19.94 -6.52 10.34
CA ASN A 22 20.50 -5.98 11.58
C ASN A 22 19.44 -5.27 12.44
N LYS A 23 18.20 -5.11 11.94
CA LYS A 23 17.08 -4.53 12.68
C LYS A 23 16.38 -5.59 13.52
N LYS A 24 15.93 -5.22 14.72
CA LYS A 24 15.10 -6.10 15.55
C LYS A 24 13.73 -6.29 14.89
N ILE A 25 13.40 -7.54 14.54
CA ILE A 25 12.10 -7.92 14.00
C ILE A 25 11.40 -8.84 15.00
N LYS A 26 10.14 -8.56 15.32
CA LYS A 26 9.32 -9.45 16.16
C LYS A 26 9.03 -10.75 15.38
N LYS A 27 9.70 -11.83 15.71
CA LYS A 27 9.56 -13.15 15.06
C LYS A 27 8.12 -13.68 15.04
N THR A 28 7.33 -13.33 16.05
CA THR A 28 5.92 -13.75 16.19
C THR A 28 5.01 -13.28 15.06
N LYS A 29 5.39 -12.20 14.34
CA LYS A 29 4.61 -11.66 13.21
C LYS A 29 4.72 -12.53 11.94
N TYR A 30 5.79 -13.31 11.80
CA TYR A 30 6.11 -14.02 10.55
C TYR A 30 6.28 -15.51 10.79
N LYS A 31 5.16 -16.25 10.82
CA LYS A 31 5.19 -17.71 10.90
C LYS A 31 5.92 -18.29 9.66
N SER A 32 6.73 -19.32 9.86
CA SER A 32 7.48 -20.04 8.80
C SER A 32 8.60 -19.22 8.13
N VAL A 33 9.15 -18.19 8.79
CA VAL A 33 10.28 -17.40 8.31
C VAL A 33 11.42 -17.47 9.32
N ASP A 34 12.61 -17.82 8.85
CA ASP A 34 13.81 -17.72 9.67
C ASP A 34 14.34 -16.27 9.61
N VAL A 35 14.77 -15.75 10.75
CA VAL A 35 15.40 -14.42 10.84
C VAL A 35 16.79 -14.57 11.43
N ILE A 36 17.80 -14.10 10.71
CA ILE A 36 19.20 -14.13 11.18
C ILE A 36 19.81 -12.73 11.12
N LYS A 37 20.90 -12.55 11.87
CA LYS A 37 21.68 -11.31 11.87
C LYS A 37 22.42 -11.14 10.56
N GLY A 38 22.34 -9.95 9.96
CA GLY A 38 23.11 -9.56 8.78
C GLY A 38 24.58 -9.29 9.10
N GLY A 39 25.39 -9.21 8.05
CA GLY A 39 26.77 -8.73 8.12
C GLY A 39 26.87 -7.21 8.00
N ILE A 40 28.10 -6.71 7.93
CA ILE A 40 28.39 -5.28 7.77
C ILE A 40 27.96 -4.82 6.37
N GLU A 41 28.26 -5.64 5.35
CA GLU A 41 27.90 -5.39 3.97
C GLU A 41 26.92 -6.45 3.41
N ARG A 42 26.38 -6.19 2.21
CA ARG A 42 25.42 -7.08 1.54
C ARG A 42 25.99 -8.50 1.36
N HIS A 43 27.21 -8.61 0.85
CA HIS A 43 27.83 -9.92 0.60
C HIS A 43 28.10 -10.72 1.90
N ASN A 44 28.44 -10.04 3.01
CA ASN A 44 28.57 -10.73 4.31
C ASN A 44 27.21 -11.26 4.79
N SER A 45 26.13 -10.52 4.56
CA SER A 45 24.77 -10.99 4.87
C SER A 45 24.42 -12.25 4.08
N THR A 46 24.76 -12.30 2.79
CA THR A 46 24.59 -13.52 1.97
C THR A 46 25.44 -14.68 2.49
N GLN A 47 26.69 -14.42 2.87
CA GLN A 47 27.57 -15.43 3.44
C GLN A 47 27.01 -16.03 4.73
N HIS A 48 26.51 -15.18 5.66
CA HIS A 48 25.83 -15.65 6.88
C HIS A 48 24.61 -16.53 6.55
N ALA A 49 23.81 -16.15 5.56
CA ALA A 49 22.66 -16.93 5.11
C ALA A 49 23.07 -18.30 4.57
N LEU A 50 24.09 -18.35 3.73
CA LEU A 50 24.60 -19.60 3.17
C LEU A 50 25.15 -20.53 4.26
N HIS A 51 25.90 -20.01 5.24
CA HIS A 51 26.38 -20.79 6.38
C HIS A 51 25.22 -21.34 7.23
N PHE A 52 24.18 -20.52 7.50
CA PHE A 52 22.99 -20.98 8.22
C PHE A 52 22.27 -22.11 7.48
N LEU A 53 22.31 -22.11 6.15
CA LEU A 53 21.62 -23.08 5.30
C LEU A 53 22.45 -24.35 5.01
N LYS A 54 23.76 -24.39 5.30
CA LYS A 54 24.70 -25.45 4.94
C LYS A 54 24.18 -26.87 5.20
N ASN A 55 23.57 -27.11 6.36
CA ASN A 55 23.11 -28.43 6.78
C ASN A 55 21.59 -28.64 6.59
N LYS A 56 20.91 -27.81 5.77
CA LYS A 56 19.45 -27.81 5.62
C LYS A 56 18.95 -28.51 4.36
N LYS A 57 19.79 -29.27 3.65
CA LYS A 57 19.47 -29.98 2.39
C LYS A 57 18.83 -29.05 1.34
N ILE A 58 19.45 -27.87 1.12
CA ILE A 58 19.02 -26.90 0.13
C ILE A 58 19.63 -27.24 -1.24
N LYS A 59 18.79 -27.32 -2.28
CA LYS A 59 19.22 -27.51 -3.66
C LYS A 59 19.57 -26.20 -4.36
N ASN A 60 18.65 -25.22 -4.24
CA ASN A 60 18.75 -23.93 -4.92
C ASN A 60 18.48 -22.80 -3.94
N VAL A 61 19.10 -21.66 -4.17
CA VAL A 61 18.92 -20.44 -3.39
C VAL A 61 18.54 -19.28 -4.30
N TYR A 62 17.63 -18.43 -3.82
CA TYR A 62 17.18 -17.20 -4.46
C TYR A 62 17.55 -16.05 -3.54
N ILE A 63 18.40 -15.16 -4.01
CA ILE A 63 18.90 -14.02 -3.24
C ILE A 63 18.22 -12.77 -3.74
N HIS A 64 17.47 -12.09 -2.85
CA HIS A 64 16.65 -10.95 -3.22
C HIS A 64 16.94 -9.74 -2.34
N ASP A 65 17.09 -8.59 -2.97
CA ASP A 65 17.23 -7.31 -2.28
C ASP A 65 15.86 -6.89 -1.70
N ALA A 66 15.78 -6.71 -0.39
CA ALA A 66 14.57 -6.20 0.28
C ALA A 66 14.13 -4.81 -0.21
N ALA A 67 15.05 -4.07 -0.84
CA ALA A 67 14.78 -2.80 -1.49
C ALA A 67 14.05 -2.91 -2.85
N ARG A 68 13.70 -4.12 -3.31
CA ARG A 68 12.88 -4.38 -4.52
C ARG A 68 11.51 -4.93 -4.11
N PRO A 69 10.58 -4.09 -3.65
CA PRO A 69 9.31 -4.55 -3.09
C PRO A 69 8.33 -5.11 -4.14
N ASN A 70 8.47 -4.69 -5.41
CA ASN A 70 7.55 -5.06 -6.49
C ASN A 70 7.95 -6.36 -7.22
N LEU A 71 8.47 -7.35 -6.46
CA LEU A 71 8.71 -8.68 -6.99
C LEU A 71 7.39 -9.31 -7.49
N SER A 72 7.38 -9.91 -8.68
CA SER A 72 6.19 -10.55 -9.23
C SER A 72 6.31 -12.09 -9.21
N ILE A 73 5.15 -12.77 -9.01
CA ILE A 73 5.08 -14.24 -9.10
C ILE A 73 5.49 -14.72 -10.51
N ASN A 74 5.19 -13.92 -11.54
CA ASN A 74 5.58 -14.25 -12.91
C ASN A 74 7.10 -14.28 -13.08
N LEU A 75 7.82 -13.31 -12.53
CA LEU A 75 9.28 -13.30 -12.54
C LEU A 75 9.84 -14.52 -11.78
N LEU A 76 9.29 -14.83 -10.60
CA LEU A 76 9.68 -16.02 -9.84
C LEU A 76 9.46 -17.31 -10.64
N ARG A 77 8.37 -17.42 -11.38
CA ARG A 77 8.07 -18.57 -12.24
C ARG A 77 9.08 -18.70 -13.38
N LYS A 78 9.41 -17.59 -14.06
CA LYS A 78 10.44 -17.56 -15.11
C LYS A 78 11.80 -18.02 -14.57
N LEU A 79 12.22 -17.51 -13.41
CA LEU A 79 13.47 -17.88 -12.76
C LEU A 79 13.49 -19.37 -12.41
N LYS A 80 12.43 -19.89 -11.78
CA LYS A 80 12.29 -21.31 -11.40
C LYS A 80 12.39 -22.24 -12.60
N ASN A 81 11.75 -21.89 -13.71
CA ASN A 81 11.76 -22.73 -14.92
C ASN A 81 13.16 -22.78 -15.57
N ASN A 82 13.87 -21.66 -15.61
CA ASN A 82 15.21 -21.60 -16.16
C ASN A 82 16.25 -22.27 -15.24
N LEU A 83 16.07 -22.23 -13.92
CA LEU A 83 16.97 -22.84 -12.96
C LEU A 83 16.92 -24.40 -12.98
N LYS A 84 15.90 -24.99 -13.60
CA LYS A 84 15.84 -26.45 -13.81
C LYS A 84 16.96 -26.95 -14.71
N LYS A 85 17.42 -26.12 -15.64
CA LYS A 85 18.41 -26.47 -16.68
C LYS A 85 19.77 -25.78 -16.51
N ASN A 86 19.87 -24.84 -15.55
CA ASN A 86 21.05 -23.99 -15.35
C ASN A 86 21.42 -23.94 -13.88
N SER A 87 22.69 -23.80 -13.54
CA SER A 87 23.15 -23.65 -12.16
C SER A 87 23.05 -22.22 -11.63
N ALA A 88 22.96 -21.25 -12.53
CA ALA A 88 22.79 -19.84 -12.22
C ALA A 88 21.82 -19.16 -13.19
N VAL A 89 20.89 -18.38 -12.68
CA VAL A 89 19.93 -17.58 -13.46
C VAL A 89 19.80 -16.19 -12.87
N VAL A 90 20.00 -15.17 -13.70
CA VAL A 90 19.99 -13.77 -13.27
C VAL A 90 19.06 -12.95 -14.17
N PRO A 91 18.09 -12.23 -13.61
CA PRO A 91 17.24 -11.34 -14.40
C PRO A 91 17.98 -10.02 -14.70
N TYR A 92 17.73 -9.46 -15.88
CA TYR A 92 18.32 -8.19 -16.30
C TYR A 92 17.33 -7.32 -17.06
N LEU A 93 17.63 -6.05 -17.15
CA LEU A 93 17.00 -5.10 -18.08
C LEU A 93 18.08 -4.54 -19.02
N ASN A 94 17.67 -4.22 -20.25
CA ASN A 94 18.50 -3.44 -21.16
C ASN A 94 18.55 -1.98 -20.67
N SER A 95 19.66 -1.31 -20.91
CA SER A 95 19.73 0.13 -20.64
C SER A 95 18.98 0.91 -21.72
N GLU A 96 17.97 1.70 -21.33
CA GLU A 96 17.25 2.61 -22.23
C GLU A 96 18.06 3.89 -22.49
N ASN A 97 18.90 4.27 -21.52
CA ASN A 97 19.72 5.48 -21.59
C ASN A 97 21.08 5.21 -22.21
N SER A 98 21.72 6.27 -22.75
CA SER A 98 23.12 6.25 -23.14
C SER A 98 24.00 6.02 -21.92
N VAL A 99 24.90 5.02 -21.99
CA VAL A 99 25.78 4.65 -20.87
C VAL A 99 27.18 5.23 -21.10
N LYS A 100 27.69 5.89 -20.07
CA LYS A 100 29.06 6.41 -20.04
C LYS A 100 29.84 5.69 -18.95
N TYR A 101 31.06 5.32 -19.27
CA TYR A 101 32.00 4.74 -18.32
C TYR A 101 33.06 5.79 -17.96
N LYS A 102 33.15 6.09 -16.65
CA LYS A 102 34.13 7.02 -16.10
C LYS A 102 35.34 6.24 -15.57
N ASN A 103 36.48 6.45 -16.13
CA ASN A 103 37.76 5.93 -15.64
C ASN A 103 38.70 7.09 -15.34
N LYS A 104 38.96 7.32 -14.05
CA LYS A 104 39.68 8.50 -13.55
C LYS A 104 39.11 9.78 -14.16
N ASN A 105 39.85 10.49 -15.00
CA ASN A 105 39.44 11.75 -15.64
C ASN A 105 38.91 11.59 -17.07
N LYS A 106 38.78 10.36 -17.57
CA LYS A 106 38.28 10.09 -18.93
C LYS A 106 36.86 9.55 -18.88
N ILE A 107 35.99 10.04 -19.74
CA ILE A 107 34.64 9.54 -19.94
C ILE A 107 34.59 8.85 -21.31
N ASN A 108 34.22 7.59 -21.33
CA ASN A 108 34.08 6.78 -22.52
C ASN A 108 32.65 6.38 -22.78
N ASN A 109 32.25 6.21 -24.02
CA ASN A 109 30.96 5.65 -24.39
C ASN A 109 30.99 4.13 -24.21
N LEU A 110 29.91 3.59 -23.61
CA LEU A 110 29.63 2.17 -23.69
C LEU A 110 28.45 1.95 -24.64
N ASN A 111 28.56 0.94 -25.50
CA ASN A 111 27.41 0.51 -26.29
C ASN A 111 26.34 -0.02 -25.33
N ARG A 112 25.21 0.69 -25.20
CA ARG A 112 24.12 0.33 -24.28
C ARG A 112 23.55 -1.04 -24.55
N ASP A 113 23.58 -1.53 -25.79
CA ASP A 113 23.05 -2.85 -26.17
C ASP A 113 23.86 -4.01 -25.60
N LYS A 114 25.10 -3.72 -25.16
CA LYS A 114 26.02 -4.65 -24.49
C LYS A 114 25.99 -4.52 -22.96
N VAL A 115 25.14 -3.65 -22.41
CA VAL A 115 25.03 -3.40 -20.96
C VAL A 115 23.79 -4.09 -20.40
N LEU A 116 23.99 -4.98 -19.44
CA LEU A 116 22.92 -5.68 -18.72
C LEU A 116 22.77 -5.08 -17.32
N LEU A 117 21.61 -4.48 -17.05
CA LEU A 117 21.27 -3.96 -15.72
C LEU A 117 20.64 -5.09 -14.88
N THR A 118 21.46 -5.76 -14.07
CA THR A 118 21.03 -6.93 -13.31
C THR A 118 20.04 -6.57 -12.22
N GLN A 119 19.04 -7.46 -12.04
CA GLN A 119 18.07 -7.37 -10.97
C GLN A 119 18.21 -8.55 -10.00
N THR A 120 17.44 -8.53 -8.92
CA THR A 120 17.24 -9.67 -8.04
C THR A 120 15.74 -10.06 -8.05
N PRO A 121 15.37 -11.34 -7.79
CA PRO A 121 16.19 -12.42 -7.23
C PRO A 121 17.22 -12.97 -8.21
N GLN A 122 18.46 -13.16 -7.73
CA GLN A 122 19.47 -13.93 -8.43
C GLN A 122 19.42 -15.37 -7.88
N CYS A 123 19.42 -16.34 -8.77
CA CYS A 123 19.10 -17.73 -8.43
C CYS A 123 20.27 -18.65 -8.77
N PHE A 124 20.66 -19.51 -7.82
CA PHE A 124 21.86 -20.33 -7.95
C PHE A 124 21.66 -21.74 -7.38
N ASN A 125 22.46 -22.68 -7.88
CA ASN A 125 22.69 -23.93 -7.17
C ASN A 125 23.39 -23.61 -5.84
N PHE A 126 22.85 -24.16 -4.75
CA PHE A 126 23.33 -23.85 -3.41
C PHE A 126 24.81 -24.26 -3.19
N ASN A 127 25.15 -25.48 -3.53
CA ASN A 127 26.50 -26.00 -3.27
C ASN A 127 27.55 -25.24 -4.09
N GLU A 128 27.25 -24.96 -5.35
CA GLU A 128 28.16 -24.20 -6.22
C GLU A 128 28.39 -22.78 -5.67
N LEU A 129 27.32 -22.05 -5.35
CA LEU A 129 27.46 -20.73 -4.76
C LEU A 129 28.18 -20.74 -3.42
N PHE A 130 27.86 -21.71 -2.54
CA PHE A 130 28.53 -21.86 -1.25
C PHE A 130 30.03 -22.06 -1.39
N ASN A 131 30.48 -22.92 -2.32
CA ASN A 131 31.88 -23.14 -2.58
C ASN A 131 32.60 -21.93 -3.13
N LEU A 132 31.96 -21.17 -4.03
CA LEU A 132 32.49 -19.91 -4.53
C LEU A 132 32.67 -18.88 -3.40
N TYR A 133 31.70 -18.75 -2.50
CA TYR A 133 31.82 -17.86 -1.34
C TYR A 133 32.93 -18.28 -0.37
N LYS A 134 33.10 -19.58 -0.16
CA LYS A 134 34.16 -20.09 0.72
C LYS A 134 35.57 -19.71 0.24
N ASN A 135 35.76 -19.70 -1.07
CA ASN A 135 37.07 -19.46 -1.70
C ASN A 135 37.30 -17.99 -2.08
N ASN A 136 36.26 -17.14 -1.97
CA ASN A 136 36.34 -15.73 -2.34
C ASN A 136 36.83 -14.88 -1.16
N LYS A 137 37.89 -14.09 -1.39
CA LYS A 137 38.42 -13.12 -0.46
C LYS A 137 38.14 -11.66 -0.86
N GLU A 138 37.60 -11.47 -2.07
CA GLU A 138 37.35 -10.14 -2.61
C GLU A 138 35.94 -9.65 -2.29
N LYS A 139 35.78 -8.34 -2.28
CA LYS A 139 34.48 -7.69 -2.20
C LYS A 139 33.75 -7.84 -3.53
N ILE A 140 32.52 -8.35 -3.47
CA ILE A 140 31.66 -8.53 -4.63
C ILE A 140 30.47 -7.59 -4.56
N THR A 141 29.98 -7.13 -5.70
CA THR A 141 28.80 -6.28 -5.81
C THR A 141 27.49 -7.07 -5.76
N ASP A 142 27.49 -8.24 -6.40
CA ASP A 142 26.39 -9.20 -6.42
C ASP A 142 26.91 -10.62 -6.67
N GLU A 143 26.04 -11.62 -6.55
CA GLU A 143 26.41 -13.04 -6.72
C GLU A 143 26.72 -13.38 -8.19
N ALA A 144 26.12 -12.64 -9.15
CA ALA A 144 26.46 -12.79 -10.56
C ALA A 144 27.93 -12.44 -10.82
N SER A 145 28.45 -11.37 -10.21
CA SER A 145 29.86 -11.01 -10.31
C SER A 145 30.79 -12.10 -9.83
N LEU A 146 30.42 -12.79 -8.73
CA LEU A 146 31.20 -13.91 -8.20
C LEU A 146 31.27 -15.09 -9.17
N TYR A 147 30.16 -15.41 -9.84
CA TYR A 147 30.14 -16.45 -10.88
C TYR A 147 31.02 -16.06 -12.09
N LEU A 148 30.88 -14.83 -12.58
CA LEU A 148 31.64 -14.33 -13.73
C LEU A 148 33.15 -14.30 -13.45
N ASN A 149 33.56 -13.81 -12.28
CA ASN A 149 34.98 -13.77 -11.86
C ASN A 149 35.61 -15.17 -11.75
N ASN A 150 34.79 -16.21 -11.57
CA ASN A 150 35.23 -17.62 -11.54
C ASN A 150 34.94 -18.37 -12.86
N ASN A 151 34.71 -17.65 -13.97
CA ASN A 151 34.43 -18.23 -15.28
C ASN A 151 33.26 -19.21 -15.32
N LYS A 152 32.25 -19.01 -14.43
CA LYS A 152 31.05 -19.84 -14.37
C LYS A 152 29.95 -19.30 -15.27
N LYS A 153 29.21 -20.22 -15.90
CA LYS A 153 28.10 -19.86 -16.80
C LYS A 153 26.88 -19.35 -16.02
N ILE A 154 26.32 -18.24 -16.51
CA ILE A 154 25.06 -17.66 -16.02
C ILE A 154 24.05 -17.63 -17.17
N LYS A 155 22.83 -18.08 -16.92
CA LYS A 155 21.70 -17.81 -17.82
C LYS A 155 21.07 -16.47 -17.46
N PHE A 156 21.29 -15.47 -18.29
CA PHE A 156 20.59 -14.19 -18.19
C PHE A 156 19.20 -14.29 -18.81
N ILE A 157 18.18 -13.77 -18.14
CA ILE A 157 16.79 -13.72 -18.63
C ILE A 157 16.23 -12.31 -18.48
N LEU A 158 15.29 -11.95 -19.37
CA LEU A 158 14.65 -10.63 -19.28
C LEU A 158 13.85 -10.54 -17.97
N GLY A 159 14.16 -9.50 -17.18
CA GLY A 159 13.56 -9.20 -15.89
C GLY A 159 12.19 -8.52 -16.01
N ASP A 160 11.87 -7.70 -15.02
CA ASP A 160 10.61 -6.95 -14.93
C ASP A 160 10.91 -5.49 -14.60
N LYS A 161 10.48 -4.56 -15.44
CA LYS A 161 10.67 -3.10 -15.21
C LYS A 161 10.04 -2.66 -13.87
N ASN A 162 8.93 -3.27 -13.47
CA ASN A 162 8.28 -2.96 -12.20
C ASN A 162 9.08 -3.44 -10.97
N ASN A 163 10.04 -4.38 -11.14
CA ASN A 163 10.91 -4.87 -10.08
C ASN A 163 12.12 -3.93 -9.88
N PHE A 164 11.86 -2.62 -9.83
CA PHE A 164 12.88 -1.60 -9.61
C PHE A 164 13.39 -1.64 -8.15
N LYS A 165 14.55 -1.04 -7.93
CA LYS A 165 15.17 -0.94 -6.60
C LYS A 165 14.88 0.43 -6.02
N ILE A 166 14.32 0.48 -4.83
CA ILE A 166 14.15 1.72 -4.06
C ILE A 166 15.52 2.10 -3.49
N THR A 167 16.06 3.22 -3.94
CA THR A 167 17.34 3.77 -3.51
C THR A 167 17.20 5.14 -2.88
N THR A 168 16.14 5.87 -3.23
CA THR A 168 15.83 7.21 -2.73
C THR A 168 14.41 7.24 -2.15
N LEU A 169 14.10 8.31 -1.37
CA LEU A 169 12.72 8.52 -0.89
C LEU A 169 11.73 8.77 -2.03
N GLU A 170 12.21 9.32 -3.15
CA GLU A 170 11.36 9.57 -4.32
C GLU A 170 10.89 8.27 -4.98
N ASP A 171 11.71 7.22 -4.93
CA ASP A 171 11.36 5.91 -5.49
C ASP A 171 10.13 5.29 -4.79
N LEU A 172 9.81 5.72 -3.57
CA LEU A 172 8.62 5.26 -2.85
C LEU A 172 7.33 5.63 -3.58
N LYS A 173 7.32 6.69 -4.38
CA LYS A 173 6.17 7.12 -5.18
C LYS A 173 5.78 6.09 -6.26
N TYR A 174 6.72 5.23 -6.65
CA TYR A 174 6.50 4.17 -7.64
C TYR A 174 6.05 2.84 -7.03
N LEU A 175 5.87 2.76 -5.70
CA LEU A 175 5.21 1.62 -5.08
C LEU A 175 3.75 1.60 -5.56
N LYS A 176 3.33 0.48 -6.17
CA LYS A 176 1.92 0.28 -6.47
C LYS A 176 1.16 0.19 -5.15
N SER A 177 0.44 1.23 -4.80
CA SER A 177 -0.65 1.14 -3.83
C SER A 177 -1.92 0.75 -4.58
N GLU A 178 -2.64 -0.25 -4.11
CA GLU A 178 -3.97 -0.54 -4.61
C GLU A 178 -4.90 0.60 -4.17
N THR A 179 -5.65 1.17 -5.11
CA THR A 179 -6.64 2.19 -4.81
C THR A 179 -8.04 1.56 -4.78
N TYR A 180 -8.77 1.83 -3.73
CA TYR A 180 -10.12 1.36 -3.48
C TYR A 180 -11.06 2.56 -3.49
N TYR A 181 -12.21 2.41 -4.11
CA TYR A 181 -13.24 3.45 -4.19
C TYR A 181 -14.47 3.01 -3.44
N GLY A 182 -15.13 3.95 -2.79
CA GLY A 182 -16.41 3.74 -2.15
C GLY A 182 -17.33 4.93 -2.37
N ILE A 183 -18.61 4.65 -2.44
CA ILE A 183 -19.69 5.63 -2.52
C ILE A 183 -20.55 5.50 -1.26
N GLY A 184 -20.97 6.63 -0.71
CA GLY A 184 -21.93 6.69 0.38
C GLY A 184 -23.02 7.69 0.06
N PHE A 185 -24.24 7.37 0.43
CA PHE A 185 -25.40 8.25 0.26
C PHE A 185 -26.28 8.17 1.50
N ASP A 186 -26.76 9.33 1.96
CA ASP A 186 -27.75 9.41 3.03
C ASP A 186 -28.72 10.58 2.81
N ILE A 187 -29.96 10.41 3.26
CA ILE A 187 -31.00 11.43 3.19
C ILE A 187 -31.85 11.41 4.45
N HIS A 188 -32.04 12.58 5.06
CA HIS A 188 -32.87 12.72 6.25
C HIS A 188 -33.90 13.84 6.10
N ARG A 189 -35.07 13.61 6.71
CA ARG A 189 -36.15 14.61 6.76
C ARG A 189 -35.80 15.74 7.72
N LEU A 190 -36.08 16.99 7.32
CA LEU A 190 -36.02 18.15 8.18
C LEU A 190 -37.27 18.23 9.08
N ILE A 191 -37.05 18.51 10.36
CA ILE A 191 -38.10 18.74 11.37
C ILE A 191 -37.81 20.00 12.14
N LYS A 192 -38.84 20.79 12.42
CA LYS A 192 -38.75 22.04 13.18
C LYS A 192 -38.25 21.79 14.60
N ASN A 193 -37.63 22.79 15.22
CA ASN A 193 -37.20 22.79 16.62
C ASN A 193 -36.15 21.72 16.98
N LYS A 194 -35.48 21.09 15.99
CA LYS A 194 -34.34 20.20 16.19
C LYS A 194 -33.04 20.94 15.79
N LYS A 195 -31.95 20.63 16.50
CA LYS A 195 -30.62 21.16 16.16
C LYS A 195 -30.13 20.50 14.89
N LEU A 196 -29.58 21.27 13.96
CA LEU A 196 -28.96 20.76 12.74
C LEU A 196 -27.47 20.46 12.99
N PHE A 197 -27.03 19.24 12.64
CA PHE A 197 -25.62 18.86 12.61
C PHE A 197 -25.23 18.46 11.18
N LEU A 198 -24.10 18.99 10.70
CA LEU A 198 -23.53 18.68 9.39
C LEU A 198 -22.01 18.58 9.52
N GLY A 199 -21.46 17.40 9.20
CA GLY A 199 -20.03 17.10 9.33
C GLY A 199 -19.51 17.23 10.77
N GLY A 200 -20.33 16.87 11.78
CA GLY A 200 -20.02 16.96 13.20
C GLY A 200 -20.20 18.36 13.81
N VAL A 201 -20.59 19.35 13.00
CA VAL A 201 -20.73 20.76 13.42
C VAL A 201 -22.19 21.12 13.61
N LYS A 202 -22.50 21.78 14.72
CA LYS A 202 -23.83 22.44 14.91
C LYS A 202 -23.95 23.66 13.99
N ILE A 203 -24.96 23.64 13.13
CA ILE A 203 -25.27 24.70 12.18
C ILE A 203 -26.45 25.49 12.68
N PRO A 204 -26.38 26.84 12.74
CA PRO A 204 -27.54 27.72 13.03
C PRO A 204 -28.56 27.55 11.92
N PHE A 205 -29.67 26.90 12.23
CA PHE A 205 -30.79 26.68 11.31
C PHE A 205 -32.06 26.40 12.10
N HIS A 206 -33.23 26.77 11.56
CA HIS A 206 -34.52 26.66 12.24
C HIS A 206 -35.05 25.22 12.37
N SER A 207 -34.45 24.30 11.64
CA SER A 207 -34.82 22.87 11.59
C SER A 207 -33.61 22.00 11.69
N GLY A 208 -33.78 20.76 12.12
CA GLY A 208 -32.72 19.72 12.15
C GLY A 208 -33.18 18.44 11.52
N LEU A 209 -32.26 17.48 11.33
CA LEU A 209 -32.51 16.24 10.63
C LEU A 209 -33.08 15.17 11.57
N LYS A 210 -34.14 14.47 11.14
CA LYS A 210 -34.75 13.35 11.84
C LYS A 210 -33.88 12.11 11.64
N GLY A 211 -33.51 11.42 12.72
CA GLY A 211 -32.76 10.16 12.69
C GLY A 211 -32.69 9.55 14.08
N HIS A 212 -32.23 8.29 14.17
CA HIS A 212 -31.95 7.61 15.42
C HIS A 212 -30.70 8.15 16.13
N SER A 213 -29.88 8.92 15.41
CA SER A 213 -28.74 9.68 15.88
C SER A 213 -29.03 11.19 15.86
N ASP A 214 -28.00 12.04 15.80
CA ASP A 214 -28.14 13.46 15.51
C ASP A 214 -28.54 13.75 14.04
N GLY A 215 -28.60 12.73 13.19
CA GLY A 215 -29.04 12.80 11.79
C GLY A 215 -28.03 13.49 10.86
N ASP A 216 -26.75 13.48 11.17
CA ASP A 216 -25.70 14.10 10.35
C ASP A 216 -25.47 13.32 9.05
N VAL A 217 -26.18 13.72 8.00
CA VAL A 217 -26.14 13.06 6.67
C VAL A 217 -24.73 13.05 6.07
N ILE A 218 -23.87 14.04 6.40
CA ILE A 218 -22.52 14.09 5.88
C ILE A 218 -21.69 12.97 6.52
N LEU A 219 -21.74 12.84 7.84
CA LEU A 219 -20.96 11.80 8.54
C LEU A 219 -21.48 10.41 8.22
N HIS A 220 -22.79 10.22 8.04
CA HIS A 220 -23.37 8.92 7.63
C HIS A 220 -22.89 8.52 6.23
N ALA A 221 -22.99 9.43 5.26
CA ALA A 221 -22.50 9.17 3.90
C ALA A 221 -20.97 8.92 3.86
N ILE A 222 -20.18 9.62 4.69
CA ILE A 222 -18.74 9.35 4.82
C ILE A 222 -18.51 7.94 5.37
N ILE A 223 -19.23 7.52 6.41
CA ILE A 223 -19.11 6.19 6.99
C ILE A 223 -19.37 5.12 5.93
N ASP A 224 -20.48 5.23 5.20
CA ASP A 224 -20.83 4.25 4.15
C ASP A 224 -19.80 4.23 3.01
N GLY A 225 -19.34 5.40 2.56
CA GLY A 225 -18.30 5.48 1.55
C GLY A 225 -16.99 4.78 1.99
N LEU A 226 -16.55 5.03 3.23
CA LEU A 226 -15.34 4.39 3.77
C LEU A 226 -15.51 2.88 3.95
N LEU A 227 -16.67 2.44 4.44
CA LEU A 227 -16.99 1.02 4.57
C LEU A 227 -17.03 0.32 3.20
N GLY A 228 -17.69 0.93 2.22
CA GLY A 228 -17.76 0.42 0.85
C GLY A 228 -16.37 0.28 0.23
N ALA A 229 -15.49 1.30 0.35
CA ALA A 229 -14.12 1.23 -0.13
C ALA A 229 -13.31 0.10 0.55
N MET A 230 -13.55 -0.18 1.82
CA MET A 230 -12.94 -1.30 2.55
C MET A 230 -13.60 -2.66 2.24
N ARG A 231 -14.59 -2.71 1.36
CA ARG A 231 -15.41 -3.92 1.08
C ARG A 231 -16.07 -4.47 2.34
N LYS A 232 -16.58 -3.58 3.19
CA LYS A 232 -17.36 -3.90 4.39
C LYS A 232 -18.84 -3.64 4.12
N SER A 233 -19.69 -4.11 5.05
CA SER A 233 -21.13 -3.80 5.07
C SER A 233 -21.37 -2.32 5.38
N ASP A 234 -22.63 -1.89 5.38
CA ASP A 234 -23.08 -0.53 5.58
C ASP A 234 -23.14 -0.09 7.06
N ILE A 235 -23.48 1.18 7.26
CA ILE A 235 -23.65 1.79 8.57
C ILE A 235 -24.74 1.09 9.40
N GLY A 236 -25.82 0.63 8.77
CA GLY A 236 -26.91 -0.05 9.43
C GLY A 236 -26.53 -1.40 10.04
N THR A 237 -25.62 -2.12 9.39
CA THR A 237 -25.03 -3.36 9.90
C THR A 237 -24.13 -3.13 11.12
N LEU A 238 -23.34 -2.06 11.12
CA LEU A 238 -22.46 -1.72 12.26
C LEU A 238 -23.22 -1.10 13.44
N PHE A 239 -24.28 -0.35 13.15
CA PHE A 239 -25.06 0.40 14.13
C PHE A 239 -26.55 0.14 13.94
N PRO A 240 -27.04 -1.10 14.22
CA PRO A 240 -28.43 -1.46 14.04
C PRO A 240 -29.36 -0.57 14.86
N SER A 241 -30.37 0.03 14.21
CA SER A 241 -31.31 0.95 14.83
C SER A 241 -32.20 0.33 15.90
N ASN A 242 -32.36 -0.98 15.90
CA ASN A 242 -33.12 -1.74 16.90
C ASN A 242 -32.40 -1.93 18.25
N LEU A 243 -31.11 -1.60 18.31
CA LEU A 243 -30.32 -1.74 19.54
C LEU A 243 -30.32 -0.45 20.35
N ASN A 244 -30.86 -0.45 21.56
CA ASN A 244 -30.97 0.69 22.46
C ASN A 244 -29.61 1.42 22.71
N LYS A 245 -28.49 0.71 22.69
CA LYS A 245 -27.16 1.26 22.91
C LYS A 245 -26.76 2.31 21.86
N PHE A 246 -27.40 2.33 20.70
CA PHE A 246 -27.13 3.30 19.62
C PHE A 246 -28.18 4.41 19.53
N LYS A 247 -29.22 4.36 20.35
CA LYS A 247 -30.25 5.41 20.40
C LYS A 247 -29.62 6.74 20.85
N ASN A 248 -29.88 7.79 20.07
CA ASN A 248 -29.34 9.15 20.30
C ASN A 248 -27.80 9.27 20.26
N ILE A 249 -27.10 8.27 19.72
CA ILE A 249 -25.65 8.36 19.53
C ILE A 249 -25.31 9.52 18.57
N ARG A 250 -24.25 10.26 18.85
CA ARG A 250 -23.78 11.27 17.92
C ARG A 250 -23.03 10.62 16.76
N SER A 251 -23.31 11.08 15.52
CA SER A 251 -22.69 10.53 14.30
C SER A 251 -21.16 10.58 14.32
N LYS A 252 -20.57 11.60 14.98
CA LYS A 252 -19.11 11.62 15.22
C LYS A 252 -18.59 10.40 15.99
N ASN A 253 -19.39 9.88 16.93
CA ASN A 253 -19.01 8.70 17.71
C ASN A 253 -19.20 7.39 16.89
N MET A 254 -20.10 7.40 15.89
CA MET A 254 -20.22 6.30 14.91
C MET A 254 -19.04 6.26 13.93
N LEU A 255 -18.48 7.42 13.59
CA LEU A 255 -17.30 7.50 12.70
C LEU A 255 -16.03 6.93 13.34
N MET A 256 -15.85 7.06 14.65
CA MET A 256 -14.60 6.65 15.33
C MET A 256 -14.24 5.16 15.17
N PRO A 257 -15.17 4.19 15.33
CA PRO A 257 -14.88 2.78 15.01
C PRO A 257 -14.47 2.54 13.57
N VAL A 258 -15.01 3.29 12.60
CA VAL A 258 -14.66 3.18 11.19
C VAL A 258 -13.25 3.71 10.92
N VAL A 259 -12.87 4.83 11.57
CA VAL A 259 -11.48 5.34 11.54
C VAL A 259 -10.51 4.34 12.14
N LYS A 260 -10.91 3.63 13.21
CA LYS A 260 -10.09 2.55 13.77
C LYS A 260 -9.94 1.39 12.78
N LEU A 261 -11.02 0.97 12.11
CA LEU A 261 -10.98 -0.08 11.07
C LEU A 261 -10.04 0.27 9.92
N LEU A 262 -10.03 1.54 9.46
CA LEU A 262 -9.06 2.01 8.45
C LEU A 262 -7.62 1.76 8.92
N LYS A 263 -7.28 2.21 10.13
CA LYS A 263 -5.93 2.06 10.70
C LYS A 263 -5.53 0.60 10.91
N ASP A 264 -6.41 -0.20 11.46
CA ASP A 264 -6.17 -1.63 11.74
C ASP A 264 -5.94 -2.44 10.44
N ASN A 265 -6.50 -1.97 9.32
CA ASN A 265 -6.34 -2.58 8.00
C ASN A 265 -5.31 -1.86 7.11
N ASN A 266 -4.55 -0.89 7.63
CA ASN A 266 -3.53 -0.10 6.92
C ASN A 266 -4.08 0.62 5.69
N PHE A 267 -5.31 1.12 5.74
CA PHE A 267 -5.86 2.00 4.72
C PHE A 267 -5.57 3.46 5.02
N GLU A 268 -5.23 4.21 3.98
CA GLU A 268 -5.08 5.66 4.00
C GLU A 268 -6.12 6.32 3.10
N ILE A 269 -6.68 7.44 3.55
CA ILE A 269 -7.66 8.21 2.77
C ILE A 269 -6.90 9.11 1.80
N ASN A 270 -7.11 8.92 0.49
CA ASN A 270 -6.51 9.74 -0.56
C ASN A 270 -7.38 10.96 -0.91
N ASN A 271 -8.70 10.79 -0.91
CA ASN A 271 -9.63 11.84 -1.27
C ASN A 271 -11.04 11.58 -0.73
N LEU A 272 -11.74 12.66 -0.36
CA LEU A 272 -13.18 12.70 -0.07
C LEU A 272 -13.81 13.80 -0.91
N ASP A 273 -14.74 13.46 -1.79
CA ASP A 273 -15.56 14.41 -2.56
C ASP A 273 -17.01 14.30 -2.10
N ILE A 274 -17.53 15.39 -1.52
CA ILE A 274 -18.80 15.43 -0.80
C ILE A 274 -19.74 16.39 -1.51
N ASN A 275 -20.90 15.90 -1.92
CA ASN A 275 -22.04 16.68 -2.39
C ASN A 275 -23.08 16.81 -1.28
N LEU A 276 -23.24 17.98 -0.69
CA LEU A 276 -24.37 18.27 0.20
C LEU A 276 -25.51 18.85 -0.63
N ILE A 277 -26.63 18.12 -0.68
CA ILE A 277 -27.76 18.41 -1.55
C ILE A 277 -28.87 19.02 -0.70
N CYS A 278 -29.05 20.35 -0.80
CA CYS A 278 -30.05 21.11 -0.05
C CYS A 278 -30.26 22.49 -0.66
N GLU A 279 -31.44 23.09 -0.43
CA GLU A 279 -31.68 24.47 -0.76
C GLU A 279 -31.08 25.42 0.30
N ASN A 280 -31.23 25.04 1.56
CA ASN A 280 -30.70 25.74 2.73
C ASN A 280 -30.21 24.70 3.77
N PRO A 281 -29.20 25.04 4.60
CA PRO A 281 -28.39 26.27 4.62
C PRO A 281 -27.46 26.37 3.41
N LYS A 282 -27.07 27.57 3.01
CA LYS A 282 -26.12 27.81 1.92
C LYS A 282 -24.74 27.23 2.30
N VAL A 283 -24.29 26.22 1.54
CA VAL A 283 -23.08 25.45 1.83
C VAL A 283 -21.83 26.34 1.83
N SER A 284 -21.76 27.36 0.99
CA SER A 284 -20.64 28.32 0.95
C SER A 284 -20.35 28.96 2.31
N LYS A 285 -21.37 29.24 3.11
CA LYS A 285 -21.24 29.88 4.45
C LYS A 285 -20.72 28.94 5.52
N ILE A 286 -20.90 27.61 5.36
CA ILE A 286 -20.54 26.63 6.36
C ILE A 286 -19.34 25.73 5.93
N ARG A 287 -18.96 25.80 4.65
CA ARG A 287 -17.99 24.93 3.99
C ARG A 287 -16.69 24.77 4.77
N ASN A 288 -16.02 25.86 5.10
CA ASN A 288 -14.71 25.83 5.77
C ASN A 288 -14.79 25.24 7.18
N LYS A 289 -15.89 25.51 7.91
CA LYS A 289 -16.13 24.99 9.25
C LYS A 289 -16.36 23.47 9.22
N VAL A 290 -17.14 23.00 8.26
CA VAL A 290 -17.44 21.57 8.05
C VAL A 290 -16.18 20.81 7.63
N ILE A 291 -15.42 21.31 6.63
CA ILE A 291 -14.15 20.69 6.19
C ILE A 291 -13.15 20.60 7.36
N LYS A 292 -13.02 21.67 8.17
CA LYS A 292 -12.14 21.65 9.35
C LYS A 292 -12.53 20.56 10.35
N SER A 293 -13.83 20.38 10.58
CA SER A 293 -14.34 19.34 11.48
C SER A 293 -14.07 17.94 10.95
N ILE A 294 -14.41 17.66 9.69
CA ILE A 294 -14.16 16.36 9.05
C ILE A 294 -12.67 16.03 9.05
N SER A 295 -11.81 16.98 8.68
CA SER A 295 -10.35 16.84 8.71
C SER A 295 -9.84 16.42 10.10
N SER A 296 -10.37 17.06 11.16
CA SER A 296 -10.01 16.72 12.54
C SER A 296 -10.51 15.32 12.95
N LEU A 297 -11.77 14.98 12.61
CA LEU A 297 -12.38 13.69 12.95
C LEU A 297 -11.66 12.51 12.27
N LEU A 298 -11.26 12.68 11.02
CA LEU A 298 -10.56 11.66 10.23
C LEU A 298 -9.03 11.70 10.41
N SER A 299 -8.49 12.76 11.04
CA SER A 299 -7.05 13.02 11.17
C SER A 299 -6.33 13.07 9.81
N ILE A 300 -6.93 13.73 8.81
CA ILE A 300 -6.39 13.91 7.46
C ILE A 300 -6.21 15.37 7.09
N ASN A 301 -5.40 15.66 6.06
CA ASN A 301 -5.23 17.02 5.57
C ASN A 301 -6.54 17.54 4.93
N LYS A 302 -6.87 18.82 5.17
CA LYS A 302 -8.03 19.49 4.60
C LYS A 302 -8.06 19.46 3.07
N ASN A 303 -6.89 19.45 2.42
CA ASN A 303 -6.76 19.42 0.97
C ASN A 303 -7.25 18.10 0.34
N LEU A 304 -7.44 17.06 1.15
CA LEU A 304 -8.01 15.77 0.72
C LEU A 304 -9.55 15.77 0.77
N ILE A 305 -10.16 16.87 1.22
CA ILE A 305 -11.61 16.98 1.40
C ILE A 305 -12.16 18.09 0.51
N ASN A 306 -13.05 17.73 -0.39
CA ASN A 306 -13.86 18.68 -1.12
C ASN A 306 -15.31 18.61 -0.63
N LEU A 307 -15.95 19.79 -0.43
CA LEU A 307 -17.37 19.89 -0.07
C LEU A 307 -18.05 20.85 -1.06
N LYS A 308 -19.03 20.34 -1.78
CA LYS A 308 -19.85 21.09 -2.75
C LYS A 308 -21.28 21.16 -2.27
N GLY A 309 -21.92 22.30 -2.48
CA GLY A 309 -23.37 22.44 -2.33
C GLY A 309 -24.06 22.23 -3.67
N LYS A 310 -25.16 21.49 -3.65
CA LYS A 310 -26.04 21.30 -4.80
C LYS A 310 -27.47 21.67 -4.43
N THR A 311 -28.09 22.56 -5.20
CA THR A 311 -29.54 22.75 -5.18
C THR A 311 -30.21 21.77 -6.11
N VAL A 312 -31.50 21.56 -5.94
CA VAL A 312 -32.32 20.70 -6.82
C VAL A 312 -33.36 21.54 -7.56
N GLU A 313 -33.09 22.82 -7.77
CA GLU A 313 -33.92 23.75 -8.51
C GLU A 313 -35.37 23.77 -7.99
N LYS A 314 -35.54 23.70 -6.66
CA LYS A 314 -36.83 23.62 -5.96
C LYS A 314 -37.68 22.39 -6.27
N LEU A 315 -37.10 21.37 -6.91
CA LEU A 315 -37.78 20.12 -7.23
C LEU A 315 -37.85 19.14 -6.05
N GLY A 316 -38.93 18.39 -5.96
CA GLY A 316 -39.12 17.32 -5.02
C GLY A 316 -39.07 17.72 -3.54
N ILE A 317 -38.78 16.74 -2.68
CA ILE A 317 -38.80 16.91 -1.21
C ILE A 317 -37.62 17.79 -0.70
N ILE A 318 -36.48 17.75 -1.39
CA ILE A 318 -35.31 18.56 -1.03
C ILE A 318 -35.56 20.01 -1.46
N GLY A 319 -36.12 20.23 -2.66
CA GLY A 319 -36.45 21.56 -3.17
C GLY A 319 -37.53 22.27 -2.34
N LYS A 320 -38.42 21.52 -1.69
CA LYS A 320 -39.41 22.03 -0.73
C LYS A 320 -38.86 22.20 0.69
N GLU A 321 -37.53 22.02 0.88
CA GLU A 321 -36.86 22.09 2.19
C GLU A 321 -37.42 21.08 3.23
N HIS A 322 -37.90 19.90 2.77
CA HIS A 322 -38.38 18.85 3.66
C HIS A 322 -37.30 17.85 3.98
N ALA A 323 -36.17 17.81 3.26
CA ALA A 323 -35.06 16.92 3.47
C ALA A 323 -33.72 17.56 3.06
N ILE A 324 -32.63 16.99 3.60
CA ILE A 324 -31.26 17.23 3.14
C ILE A 324 -30.67 15.86 2.81
N ALA A 325 -29.95 15.76 1.68
CA ALA A 325 -29.20 14.57 1.29
C ALA A 325 -27.71 14.88 1.17
N CYS A 326 -26.91 13.84 1.28
CA CYS A 326 -25.48 13.88 1.06
C CYS A 326 -25.01 12.68 0.26
N GLU A 327 -24.16 12.91 -0.71
CA GLU A 327 -23.45 11.89 -1.45
C GLU A 327 -21.95 12.08 -1.27
N VAL A 328 -21.23 10.99 -1.07
CA VAL A 328 -19.79 10.99 -0.88
C VAL A 328 -19.15 9.96 -1.79
N ILE A 329 -18.10 10.38 -2.49
CA ILE A 329 -17.16 9.46 -3.13
C ILE A 329 -15.84 9.58 -2.36
N CYS A 330 -15.27 8.43 -1.98
CA CYS A 330 -13.97 8.38 -1.34
C CYS A 330 -13.02 7.44 -2.10
N SER A 331 -11.73 7.74 -2.01
CA SER A 331 -10.68 6.83 -2.43
C SER A 331 -9.71 6.55 -1.29
N LEU A 332 -9.37 5.27 -1.14
CA LEU A 332 -8.41 4.77 -0.16
C LEU A 332 -7.24 4.12 -0.88
N SER A 333 -6.05 4.16 -0.27
CA SER A 333 -4.90 3.34 -0.68
C SER A 333 -4.49 2.39 0.44
N ARG A 334 -3.90 1.27 0.02
CA ARG A 334 -3.38 0.26 0.94
C ARG A 334 -2.08 -0.34 0.43
#